data_febcf26fbee5ba511cb27bf5f0fa40d3
#
_entry.id   febcf26fbee5ba511cb27bf5f0fa40d3
#
_cell.length_a   1.000
_cell.length_b   1.000
_cell.length_c   1.000
_cell.angle_alpha   90.00
_cell.angle_beta   90.00
_cell.angle_gamma   90.00
#
_symmetry.space_group_name_H-M   'P 1'
#
loop_
_entity.id
_entity.type
_entity.pdbx_description
1 polymer ?
#
loop_
_entity_poly.entity_id
_entity_poly.type
_entity_poly.pdbx_seq_one_letter_code
_entity_poly.pdbx_strand_id
1 'polypeptide(L)'
;MNILAIGAHPDDIELGCGGLLLKASRQDHHNIFMYNLTRGGASGDPEERTKELIRSAKFIGAKSLWIDNFQDTKLSLSSDLINHIEFFIKKSDPDIVFTHSIGDTHHDHRAIAGATIEAGRYVPNILAYEIPVTRDFKPQVYYDISDVIDGKIELINIFWSQRGKSFLKSNAIRGLAQYRALQSRFNHTITGVEAFEVQKLFFGKEFKLLKFPQEKISNSMFEEMPNEIIESKST
;
A
#
# COMPACT_ATOMS: atom_id res chain seq x y z
N MET A 1 9.60 -1.91 12.13
CA MET A 1 9.66 -2.82 10.98
C MET A 1 10.30 -2.10 9.80
N ASN A 2 10.83 -2.88 8.85
CA ASN A 2 11.26 -2.40 7.55
C ASN A 2 10.13 -2.64 6.54
N ILE A 3 9.68 -1.59 5.88
CA ILE A 3 8.64 -1.63 4.86
C ILE A 3 9.26 -1.22 3.53
N LEU A 4 9.17 -2.06 2.50
CA LEU A 4 9.59 -1.74 1.15
C LEU A 4 8.35 -1.54 0.27
N ALA A 5 8.23 -0.38 -0.37
CA ALA A 5 7.22 -0.11 -1.39
C ALA A 5 7.87 -0.01 -2.76
N ILE A 6 7.34 -0.74 -3.74
CA ILE A 6 7.88 -0.86 -5.11
C ILE A 6 6.85 -0.33 -6.10
N GLY A 7 7.25 0.64 -6.94
CA GLY A 7 6.41 1.26 -7.97
C GLY A 7 7.06 1.23 -9.35
N ALA A 8 6.25 1.25 -10.40
CA ALA A 8 6.71 1.38 -11.77
C ALA A 8 7.11 2.81 -12.10
N HIS A 9 6.23 3.75 -11.78
CA HIS A 9 6.35 5.15 -12.16
C HIS A 9 6.29 6.05 -10.92
N PRO A 10 6.86 7.26 -10.99
CA PRO A 10 6.65 8.28 -9.96
C PRO A 10 5.16 8.61 -9.85
N ASP A 11 4.55 8.42 -8.71
CA ASP A 11 3.15 8.55 -8.30
C ASP A 11 2.45 7.22 -7.89
N ASP A 12 2.92 6.06 -8.33
CA ASP A 12 2.27 4.76 -8.10
C ASP A 12 2.23 4.37 -6.61
N ILE A 13 3.37 4.46 -5.93
CA ILE A 13 3.49 4.11 -4.50
C ILE A 13 2.58 4.98 -3.66
N GLU A 14 2.57 6.28 -3.96
CA GLU A 14 1.79 7.27 -3.25
C GLU A 14 0.29 7.07 -3.45
N LEU A 15 -0.11 6.72 -4.68
CA LEU A 15 -1.48 6.36 -5.01
C LEU A 15 -1.91 5.08 -4.29
N GLY A 16 -1.07 4.05 -4.34
CA GLY A 16 -1.38 2.72 -3.87
C GLY A 16 -1.39 2.59 -2.34
N CYS A 17 -0.34 3.05 -1.68
CA CYS A 17 -0.13 2.86 -0.24
C CYS A 17 0.38 4.10 0.52
N GLY A 18 0.27 5.30 -0.07
CA GLY A 18 0.80 6.53 0.51
C GLY A 18 0.25 6.87 1.89
N GLY A 19 -1.03 6.60 2.17
CA GLY A 19 -1.65 6.80 3.47
C GLY A 19 -1.06 5.87 4.54
N LEU A 20 -0.92 4.59 4.21
CA LEU A 20 -0.26 3.61 5.07
C LEU A 20 1.18 4.03 5.37
N LEU A 21 1.95 4.42 4.35
CA LEU A 21 3.34 4.83 4.53
C LEU A 21 3.48 6.07 5.40
N LEU A 22 2.58 7.05 5.28
CA LEU A 22 2.53 8.23 6.15
C LEU A 22 2.31 7.84 7.62
N LYS A 23 1.34 6.97 7.91
CA LYS A 23 1.10 6.49 9.29
C LYS A 23 2.28 5.67 9.79
N ALA A 24 2.75 4.72 9.01
CA ALA A 24 3.84 3.83 9.37
C ALA A 24 5.13 4.59 9.70
N SER A 25 5.44 5.65 8.94
CA SER A 25 6.61 6.48 9.18
C SER A 25 6.43 7.41 10.39
N ARG A 26 5.30 8.15 10.44
CA ARG A 26 5.14 9.27 11.39
C ARG A 26 4.62 8.85 12.75
N GLN A 27 3.74 7.85 12.79
CA GLN A 27 3.08 7.41 14.04
C GLN A 27 3.73 6.16 14.62
N ASP A 28 4.08 5.18 13.75
CA ASP A 28 4.63 3.89 14.18
C ASP A 28 6.16 3.83 14.14
N HIS A 29 6.80 4.87 13.60
CA HIS A 29 8.26 4.97 13.47
C HIS A 29 8.92 3.78 12.74
N HIS A 30 8.25 3.27 11.70
CA HIS A 30 8.79 2.23 10.85
C HIS A 30 9.80 2.78 9.84
N ASN A 31 10.77 1.96 9.43
CA ASN A 31 11.68 2.32 8.35
C ASN A 31 10.99 2.11 7.00
N ILE A 32 10.79 3.19 6.26
CA ILE A 32 10.19 3.14 4.94
C ILE A 32 11.29 3.19 3.89
N PHE A 33 11.27 2.21 2.98
CA PHE A 33 12.11 2.14 1.80
C PHE A 33 11.21 2.22 0.57
N MET A 34 11.57 3.07 -0.38
CA MET A 34 10.85 3.22 -1.64
C MET A 34 11.76 2.84 -2.80
N TYR A 35 11.24 2.05 -3.74
CA TYR A 35 11.95 1.68 -4.95
C TYR A 35 11.09 1.91 -6.18
N ASN A 36 11.54 2.79 -7.06
CA ASN A 36 10.88 3.14 -8.31
C ASN A 36 11.70 2.65 -9.50
N LEU A 37 11.10 1.90 -10.40
CA LEU A 37 11.83 1.26 -11.49
C LEU A 37 12.06 2.15 -12.69
N THR A 38 11.17 3.11 -12.95
CA THR A 38 11.31 4.05 -14.05
C THR A 38 11.24 5.50 -13.58
N ARG A 39 11.59 6.44 -14.46
CA ARG A 39 11.42 7.86 -14.22
C ARG A 39 10.14 8.42 -14.85
N GLY A 40 9.27 7.57 -15.42
CA GLY A 40 7.97 7.95 -15.95
C GLY A 40 8.03 8.79 -17.24
N GLY A 41 9.04 8.57 -18.10
CA GLY A 41 9.32 9.41 -19.26
C GLY A 41 8.27 9.35 -20.38
N ALA A 42 7.39 8.35 -20.39
CA ALA A 42 6.34 8.26 -21.40
C ALA A 42 5.19 9.26 -21.15
N SER A 43 5.06 9.79 -19.93
CA SER A 43 3.95 10.69 -19.56
C SER A 43 4.40 12.06 -19.02
N GLY A 44 5.65 12.46 -19.25
CA GLY A 44 6.17 13.76 -18.85
C GLY A 44 7.69 13.83 -18.87
N ASP A 45 8.25 14.96 -18.41
CA ASP A 45 9.69 15.12 -18.29
C ASP A 45 10.22 14.24 -17.14
N PRO A 46 11.13 13.28 -17.41
CA PRO A 46 11.69 12.38 -16.40
C PRO A 46 12.41 13.09 -15.27
N GLU A 47 13.07 14.23 -15.56
CA GLU A 47 13.80 14.98 -14.55
C GLU A 47 12.84 15.73 -13.59
N GLU A 48 11.73 16.28 -14.10
CA GLU A 48 10.69 16.89 -13.28
C GLU A 48 10.03 15.82 -12.39
N ARG A 49 9.61 14.69 -12.97
CA ARG A 49 8.99 13.57 -12.24
C ARG A 49 9.92 12.98 -11.18
N THR A 50 11.21 12.88 -11.46
CA THR A 50 12.21 12.46 -10.48
C THR A 50 12.29 13.44 -9.29
N LYS A 51 12.26 14.75 -9.54
CA LYS A 51 12.24 15.76 -8.47
C LYS A 51 10.97 15.69 -7.63
N GLU A 52 9.83 15.41 -8.25
CA GLU A 52 8.55 15.19 -7.56
C GLU A 52 8.62 13.97 -6.66
N LEU A 53 9.12 12.85 -7.16
CA LEU A 53 9.31 11.62 -6.41
C LEU A 53 10.27 11.80 -5.21
N ILE A 54 11.36 12.53 -5.37
CA ILE A 54 12.27 12.85 -4.26
C ILE A 54 11.55 13.69 -3.19
N ARG A 55 10.70 14.64 -3.59
CA ARG A 55 9.90 15.44 -2.64
C ARG A 55 8.87 14.59 -1.93
N SER A 56 8.22 13.65 -2.63
CA SER A 56 7.24 12.75 -2.04
C SER A 56 7.87 11.82 -1.01
N ALA A 57 9.02 11.23 -1.32
CA ALA A 57 9.78 10.39 -0.38
C ALA A 57 10.17 11.16 0.90
N LYS A 58 10.59 12.41 0.77
CA LYS A 58 10.85 13.29 1.93
C LYS A 58 9.57 13.59 2.72
N PHE A 59 8.45 13.83 2.04
CA PHE A 59 7.17 14.10 2.68
C PHE A 59 6.66 12.89 3.47
N ILE A 60 6.82 11.69 2.94
CA ILE A 60 6.53 10.42 3.65
C ILE A 60 7.45 10.26 4.86
N GLY A 61 8.69 10.72 4.79
CA GLY A 61 9.75 10.44 5.76
C GLY A 61 10.45 9.11 5.45
N ALA A 62 10.60 8.79 4.17
CA ALA A 62 11.29 7.57 3.74
C ALA A 62 12.76 7.60 4.15
N LYS A 63 13.25 6.47 4.68
CA LYS A 63 14.65 6.27 5.06
C LYS A 63 15.55 6.20 3.84
N SER A 64 15.06 5.63 2.74
CA SER A 64 15.75 5.57 1.46
C SER A 64 14.76 5.57 0.31
N LEU A 65 15.17 6.23 -0.77
CA LEU A 65 14.52 6.16 -2.08
C LEU A 65 15.56 5.68 -3.08
N TRP A 66 15.24 4.62 -3.82
CA TRP A 66 16.03 4.14 -4.96
C TRP A 66 15.23 4.35 -6.23
N ILE A 67 15.88 4.84 -7.26
CA ILE A 67 15.27 5.10 -8.56
C ILE A 67 16.15 4.42 -9.61
N ASP A 68 15.55 3.50 -10.33
CA ASP A 68 16.21 2.83 -11.43
C ASP A 68 15.95 3.57 -12.75
N ASN A 69 16.55 3.10 -13.81
CA ASN A 69 16.45 3.74 -15.12
C ASN A 69 15.91 2.79 -16.19
N PHE A 70 15.02 1.87 -15.78
CA PHE A 70 14.29 1.08 -16.77
C PHE A 70 13.46 1.99 -17.67
N GLN A 71 13.31 1.57 -18.92
CA GLN A 71 12.51 2.33 -19.88
C GLN A 71 11.02 2.21 -19.53
N ASP A 72 10.38 3.36 -19.32
CA ASP A 72 8.94 3.46 -19.11
C ASP A 72 8.17 2.83 -20.29
N THR A 73 7.10 2.10 -19.99
CA THR A 73 6.29 1.29 -20.94
C THR A 73 7.03 0.10 -21.58
N LYS A 74 8.18 -0.30 -21.06
CA LYS A 74 8.96 -1.44 -21.58
C LYS A 74 9.31 -2.49 -20.54
N LEU A 75 8.78 -2.37 -19.34
CA LEU A 75 9.01 -3.40 -18.33
C LEU A 75 8.35 -4.71 -18.73
N SER A 76 9.09 -5.78 -18.60
CA SER A 76 8.61 -7.14 -18.82
C SER A 76 9.13 -8.07 -17.75
N LEU A 77 8.36 -9.09 -17.39
CA LEU A 77 8.81 -10.11 -16.45
C LEU A 77 10.04 -10.83 -17.05
N SER A 78 11.20 -10.55 -16.49
CA SER A 78 12.50 -11.05 -16.96
C SER A 78 13.43 -11.32 -15.78
N SER A 79 14.44 -12.15 -15.99
CA SER A 79 15.47 -12.41 -14.97
C SER A 79 16.18 -11.13 -14.53
N ASP A 80 16.38 -10.18 -15.45
CA ASP A 80 16.99 -8.89 -15.14
C ASP A 80 16.12 -8.09 -14.15
N LEU A 81 14.83 -7.93 -14.44
CA LEU A 81 13.89 -7.24 -13.55
C LEU A 81 13.80 -7.92 -12.17
N ILE A 82 13.74 -9.27 -12.15
CA ILE A 82 13.70 -10.05 -10.91
C ILE A 82 14.96 -9.81 -10.09
N ASN A 83 16.15 -9.86 -10.71
CA ASN A 83 17.42 -9.66 -10.03
C ASN A 83 17.57 -8.25 -9.44
N HIS A 84 17.12 -7.21 -10.16
CA HIS A 84 17.10 -5.84 -9.66
C HIS A 84 16.20 -5.71 -8.42
N ILE A 85 14.99 -6.24 -8.46
CA ILE A 85 14.07 -6.22 -7.32
C ILE A 85 14.64 -7.04 -6.15
N GLU A 86 15.20 -8.23 -6.40
CA GLU A 86 15.81 -9.07 -5.36
C GLU A 86 16.98 -8.35 -4.67
N PHE A 87 17.79 -7.58 -5.42
CA PHE A 87 18.88 -6.78 -4.85
C PHE A 87 18.35 -5.76 -3.83
N PHE A 88 17.29 -5.01 -4.16
CA PHE A 88 16.74 -4.01 -3.25
C PHE A 88 15.94 -4.63 -2.08
N ILE A 89 15.31 -5.78 -2.28
CA ILE A 89 14.75 -6.58 -1.19
C ILE A 89 15.84 -6.97 -0.20
N LYS A 90 16.95 -7.54 -0.66
CA LYS A 90 18.08 -7.89 0.21
C LYS A 90 18.69 -6.69 0.92
N LYS A 91 18.75 -5.54 0.23
CA LYS A 91 19.32 -4.30 0.77
C LYS A 91 18.45 -3.66 1.85
N SER A 92 17.13 -3.76 1.75
CA SER A 92 16.19 -3.21 2.73
C SER A 92 15.84 -4.17 3.85
N ASP A 93 16.04 -5.48 3.66
CA ASP A 93 15.66 -6.56 4.58
C ASP A 93 14.23 -6.34 5.13
N PRO A 94 13.20 -6.38 4.24
CA PRO A 94 11.88 -5.94 4.61
C PRO A 94 11.09 -7.01 5.35
N ASP A 95 10.34 -6.59 6.37
CA ASP A 95 9.31 -7.40 7.02
C ASP A 95 8.07 -7.55 6.12
N ILE A 96 7.85 -6.54 5.26
CA ILE A 96 6.74 -6.51 4.30
C ILE A 96 7.13 -5.73 3.04
N VAL A 97 6.67 -6.24 1.90
CA VAL A 97 6.77 -5.57 0.60
C VAL A 97 5.39 -5.20 0.09
N PHE A 98 5.24 -3.96 -0.35
CA PHE A 98 4.08 -3.48 -1.12
C PHE A 98 4.46 -3.36 -2.59
N THR A 99 3.59 -3.85 -3.48
CA THR A 99 3.80 -3.85 -4.92
C THR A 99 2.49 -3.65 -5.66
N HIS A 100 2.52 -3.55 -6.98
CA HIS A 100 1.33 -3.50 -7.83
C HIS A 100 0.51 -4.79 -7.76
N SER A 101 -0.77 -4.71 -8.11
CA SER A 101 -1.61 -5.90 -8.34
C SER A 101 -1.30 -6.56 -9.69
N ILE A 102 -1.32 -7.90 -9.71
CA ILE A 102 -1.27 -8.69 -10.95
C ILE A 102 -2.48 -8.40 -11.84
N GLY A 103 -3.64 -8.04 -11.26
CA GLY A 103 -4.86 -7.65 -11.96
C GLY A 103 -4.87 -6.24 -12.53
N ASP A 104 -3.74 -5.51 -12.47
CA ASP A 104 -3.66 -4.16 -13.01
C ASP A 104 -3.74 -4.13 -14.54
N THR A 105 -4.29 -3.04 -15.08
CA THR A 105 -4.42 -2.87 -16.55
C THR A 105 -3.11 -2.47 -17.21
N HIS A 106 -2.16 -1.86 -16.47
CA HIS A 106 -0.87 -1.44 -17.00
C HIS A 106 0.11 -2.61 -17.04
N HIS A 107 0.73 -2.85 -18.20
CA HIS A 107 1.66 -3.99 -18.35
C HIS A 107 2.91 -3.86 -17.49
N ASP A 108 3.46 -2.64 -17.29
CA ASP A 108 4.61 -2.43 -16.40
C ASP A 108 4.25 -2.80 -14.94
N HIS A 109 3.03 -2.46 -14.48
CA HIS A 109 2.55 -2.81 -13.14
C HIS A 109 2.47 -4.32 -12.96
N ARG A 110 1.92 -5.04 -13.95
CA ARG A 110 1.86 -6.52 -13.92
C ARG A 110 3.24 -7.17 -13.97
N ALA A 111 4.16 -6.60 -14.75
CA ALA A 111 5.54 -7.10 -14.82
C ALA A 111 6.24 -6.99 -13.47
N ILE A 112 6.10 -5.83 -12.80
CA ILE A 112 6.66 -5.59 -11.46
C ILE A 112 6.00 -6.49 -10.43
N ALA A 113 4.66 -6.62 -10.45
CA ALA A 113 3.94 -7.50 -9.54
C ALA A 113 4.46 -8.94 -9.62
N GLY A 114 4.56 -9.50 -10.83
CA GLY A 114 5.11 -10.84 -11.05
C GLY A 114 6.56 -10.98 -10.60
N ALA A 115 7.41 -10.03 -10.98
CA ALA A 115 8.83 -10.03 -10.60
C ALA A 115 9.02 -9.88 -9.08
N THR A 116 8.20 -9.06 -8.41
CA THR A 116 8.26 -8.88 -6.95
C THR A 116 7.87 -10.17 -6.20
N ILE A 117 6.85 -10.88 -6.66
CA ILE A 117 6.43 -12.16 -6.06
C ILE A 117 7.56 -13.18 -6.16
N GLU A 118 8.21 -13.25 -7.32
CA GLU A 118 9.32 -14.18 -7.53
C GLU A 118 10.57 -13.77 -6.74
N ALA A 119 10.99 -12.50 -6.80
CA ALA A 119 12.13 -11.96 -6.06
C ALA A 119 11.93 -12.06 -4.54
N GLY A 120 10.68 -11.85 -4.08
CA GLY A 120 10.29 -11.84 -2.67
C GLY A 120 9.98 -13.22 -2.08
N ARG A 121 10.39 -14.33 -2.72
CA ARG A 121 10.07 -15.71 -2.26
C ARG A 121 10.44 -15.99 -0.81
N TYR A 122 11.41 -15.28 -0.25
CA TYR A 122 11.83 -15.40 1.15
C TYR A 122 11.35 -14.25 2.04
N VAL A 123 10.69 -13.23 1.49
CA VAL A 123 10.05 -12.17 2.29
C VAL A 123 8.82 -12.75 2.98
N PRO A 124 8.59 -12.48 4.27
CA PRO A 124 7.44 -13.07 4.98
C PRO A 124 6.10 -12.54 4.46
N ASN A 125 6.02 -11.27 4.07
CA ASN A 125 4.75 -10.64 3.72
C ASN A 125 4.89 -9.83 2.42
N ILE A 126 3.98 -10.09 1.47
CA ILE A 126 3.87 -9.34 0.21
C ILE A 126 2.40 -9.00 0.01
N LEU A 127 2.12 -7.71 -0.05
CA LEU A 127 0.78 -7.18 -0.30
C LEU A 127 0.79 -6.38 -1.60
N ALA A 128 -0.24 -6.57 -2.40
CA ALA A 128 -0.42 -5.79 -3.61
C ALA A 128 -1.43 -4.66 -3.37
N TYR A 129 -1.09 -3.47 -3.80
CA TYR A 129 -1.97 -2.30 -3.74
C TYR A 129 -2.71 -2.08 -5.06
N GLU A 130 -3.83 -1.37 -4.98
CA GLU A 130 -4.52 -0.82 -6.15
C GLU A 130 -4.16 0.63 -6.38
N ILE A 131 -4.25 1.06 -7.63
CA ILE A 131 -4.36 2.47 -8.00
C ILE A 131 -5.76 2.73 -8.56
N PRO A 132 -6.24 3.98 -8.65
CA PRO A 132 -7.64 4.25 -9.03
C PRO A 132 -8.10 3.68 -10.38
N VAL A 133 -7.18 3.25 -11.24
CA VAL A 133 -7.48 2.65 -12.56
C VAL A 133 -7.33 1.13 -12.61
N THR A 134 -6.94 0.48 -11.52
CA THR A 134 -6.90 -0.99 -11.41
C THR A 134 -8.32 -1.54 -11.48
N ARG A 135 -8.57 -2.56 -12.30
CA ARG A 135 -9.93 -3.06 -12.56
C ARG A 135 -10.25 -4.38 -11.86
N ASP A 136 -9.34 -5.35 -11.94
CA ASP A 136 -9.53 -6.66 -11.30
C ASP A 136 -8.75 -6.71 -10.00
N PHE A 137 -9.40 -6.17 -8.94
CA PHE A 137 -8.80 -6.07 -7.61
C PHE A 137 -9.74 -6.65 -6.56
N LYS A 138 -9.25 -7.63 -5.80
CA LYS A 138 -10.01 -8.38 -4.79
C LYS A 138 -9.34 -8.27 -3.41
N PRO A 139 -9.51 -7.15 -2.70
CA PRO A 139 -8.79 -6.90 -1.47
C PRO A 139 -9.21 -7.86 -0.34
N GLN A 140 -8.23 -8.28 0.46
CA GLN A 140 -8.41 -9.06 1.68
C GLN A 140 -7.93 -8.31 2.93
N VAL A 141 -7.09 -7.27 2.75
CA VAL A 141 -6.55 -6.45 3.83
C VAL A 141 -7.01 -5.01 3.64
N TYR A 142 -7.47 -4.41 4.74
CA TYR A 142 -7.98 -3.04 4.77
C TYR A 142 -7.22 -2.27 5.85
N TYR A 143 -6.63 -1.13 5.48
CA TYR A 143 -5.85 -0.31 6.39
C TYR A 143 -6.49 1.07 6.56
N ASP A 144 -6.87 1.42 7.78
CA ASP A 144 -7.50 2.70 8.12
C ASP A 144 -6.53 3.87 7.95
N ILE A 145 -6.89 4.79 7.05
CA ILE A 145 -6.17 6.03 6.77
C ILE A 145 -7.02 7.28 7.03
N SER A 146 -8.10 7.14 7.80
CA SER A 146 -9.07 8.23 8.02
C SER A 146 -8.42 9.50 8.57
N ASP A 147 -7.44 9.35 9.45
CA ASP A 147 -6.71 10.44 10.08
C ASP A 147 -5.58 11.05 9.22
N VAL A 148 -5.23 10.41 8.11
CA VAL A 148 -4.15 10.86 7.21
C VAL A 148 -4.59 11.05 5.77
N ILE A 149 -5.88 10.93 5.46
CA ILE A 149 -6.40 11.06 4.09
C ILE A 149 -6.06 12.41 3.46
N ASP A 150 -6.09 13.50 4.23
CA ASP A 150 -5.71 14.82 3.74
C ASP A 150 -4.20 14.88 3.45
N GLY A 151 -3.37 14.28 4.32
CA GLY A 151 -1.94 14.11 4.07
C GLY A 151 -1.63 13.27 2.83
N LYS A 152 -2.42 12.21 2.55
CA LYS A 152 -2.30 11.44 1.29
C LYS A 152 -2.63 12.31 0.08
N ILE A 153 -3.63 13.17 0.17
CA ILE A 153 -3.99 14.10 -0.91
C ILE A 153 -2.87 15.12 -1.14
N GLU A 154 -2.30 15.68 -0.07
CA GLU A 154 -1.14 16.58 -0.17
C GLU A 154 0.06 15.89 -0.82
N LEU A 155 0.34 14.65 -0.42
CA LEU A 155 1.40 13.82 -0.99
C LEU A 155 1.22 13.64 -2.50
N ILE A 156 0.02 13.31 -2.96
CA ILE A 156 -0.28 13.12 -4.39
C ILE A 156 -0.19 14.45 -5.15
N ASN A 157 -0.58 15.57 -4.54
CA ASN A 157 -0.47 16.90 -5.15
C ASN A 157 0.99 17.35 -5.39
N ILE A 158 1.99 16.68 -4.84
CA ILE A 158 3.40 16.90 -5.15
C ILE A 158 3.69 16.61 -6.63
N PHE A 159 2.97 15.67 -7.24
CA PHE A 159 3.11 15.29 -8.65
C PHE A 159 2.36 16.25 -9.57
N TRP A 160 2.73 17.52 -9.50
CA TRP A 160 2.11 18.60 -10.25
C TRP A 160 2.18 18.40 -11.77
N SER A 161 3.26 17.79 -12.26
CA SER A 161 3.41 17.46 -13.68
C SER A 161 2.29 16.55 -14.19
N GLN A 162 1.65 15.76 -13.28
CA GLN A 162 0.60 14.79 -13.57
C GLN A 162 -0.82 15.29 -13.26
N ARG A 163 -1.00 16.56 -12.84
CA ARG A 163 -2.29 17.14 -12.40
C ARG A 163 -3.44 17.07 -13.42
N GLY A 164 -3.11 16.87 -14.70
CA GLY A 164 -4.09 16.68 -15.77
C GLY A 164 -4.83 15.33 -15.72
N LYS A 165 -4.27 14.35 -15.02
CA LYS A 165 -4.85 13.00 -14.92
C LYS A 165 -6.03 13.01 -13.94
N SER A 166 -7.18 12.53 -14.38
CA SER A 166 -8.43 12.56 -13.58
C SER A 166 -8.34 11.75 -12.30
N PHE A 167 -7.60 10.65 -12.31
CA PHE A 167 -7.46 9.74 -11.17
C PHE A 167 -6.52 10.27 -10.07
N LEU A 168 -5.73 11.33 -10.33
CA LEU A 168 -4.92 12.03 -9.33
C LEU A 168 -5.68 13.15 -8.61
N LYS A 169 -6.91 13.43 -9.02
CA LYS A 169 -7.71 14.46 -8.36
C LYS A 169 -8.14 14.04 -6.96
N SER A 170 -8.15 14.98 -6.02
CA SER A 170 -8.47 14.75 -4.61
C SER A 170 -9.81 14.04 -4.39
N ASN A 171 -10.81 14.33 -5.22
CA ASN A 171 -12.12 13.67 -5.15
C ASN A 171 -12.06 12.19 -5.58
N ALA A 172 -11.21 11.82 -6.55
CA ALA A 172 -11.04 10.43 -6.96
C ALA A 172 -10.33 9.62 -5.86
N ILE A 173 -9.27 10.18 -5.27
CA ILE A 173 -8.53 9.56 -4.16
C ILE A 173 -9.45 9.37 -2.95
N ARG A 174 -10.18 10.41 -2.55
CA ARG A 174 -11.10 10.34 -1.42
C ARG A 174 -12.25 9.38 -1.70
N GLY A 175 -12.79 9.39 -2.92
CA GLY A 175 -13.87 8.48 -3.32
C GLY A 175 -13.46 7.01 -3.24
N LEU A 176 -12.26 6.66 -3.71
CA LEU A 176 -11.73 5.29 -3.60
C LEU A 176 -11.55 4.89 -2.12
N ALA A 177 -10.93 5.75 -1.31
CA ALA A 177 -10.71 5.48 0.10
C ALA A 177 -12.04 5.30 0.87
N GLN A 178 -13.06 6.11 0.59
CA GLN A 178 -14.41 5.98 1.15
C GLN A 178 -15.11 4.69 0.70
N TYR A 179 -14.99 4.34 -0.58
CA TYR A 179 -15.55 3.10 -1.10
C TYR A 179 -14.94 1.87 -0.39
N ARG A 180 -13.63 1.86 -0.18
CA ARG A 180 -12.94 0.79 0.55
C ARG A 180 -13.29 0.77 2.04
N ALA A 181 -13.54 1.93 2.65
CA ALA A 181 -14.06 2.01 4.02
C ALA A 181 -15.45 1.35 4.14
N LEU A 182 -16.35 1.60 3.18
CA LEU A 182 -17.66 0.93 3.14
C LEU A 182 -17.54 -0.60 2.97
N GLN A 183 -16.59 -1.06 2.16
CA GLN A 183 -16.38 -2.50 1.95
C GLN A 183 -15.78 -3.20 3.17
N SER A 184 -14.94 -2.52 3.95
CA SER A 184 -14.31 -3.09 5.14
C SER A 184 -15.31 -3.49 6.22
N ARG A 185 -16.43 -2.79 6.32
CA ARG A 185 -17.53 -2.99 7.30
C ARG A 185 -17.08 -3.12 8.76
N PHE A 186 -15.90 -2.62 9.08
CA PHE A 186 -15.33 -2.79 10.40
C PHE A 186 -15.94 -1.84 11.44
N ASN A 187 -16.03 -0.54 11.10
CA ASN A 187 -16.57 0.48 12.00
C ASN A 187 -17.12 1.66 11.18
N HIS A 188 -18.23 2.25 11.63
CA HIS A 188 -18.87 3.40 10.96
C HIS A 188 -18.08 4.71 11.11
N THR A 189 -17.11 4.79 12.01
CA THR A 189 -16.24 5.95 12.19
C THR A 189 -15.09 6.00 11.19
N ILE A 190 -14.78 4.88 10.50
CA ILE A 190 -13.74 4.81 9.49
C ILE A 190 -14.26 5.44 8.20
N THR A 191 -13.58 6.51 7.76
CA THR A 191 -13.98 7.31 6.60
C THR A 191 -13.05 7.19 5.41
N GLY A 192 -11.87 6.57 5.59
CA GLY A 192 -10.89 6.36 4.53
C GLY A 192 -10.05 5.12 4.77
N VAL A 193 -9.93 4.28 3.75
CA VAL A 193 -9.19 3.00 3.81
C VAL A 193 -8.35 2.83 2.56
N GLU A 194 -7.14 2.35 2.73
CA GLU A 194 -6.35 1.70 1.66
C GLU A 194 -6.54 0.19 1.75
N ALA A 195 -6.66 -0.45 0.58
CA ALA A 195 -6.98 -1.85 0.48
C ALA A 195 -5.87 -2.62 -0.27
N PHE A 196 -5.66 -3.88 0.13
CA PHE A 196 -4.57 -4.68 -0.40
C PHE A 196 -5.00 -6.11 -0.70
N GLU A 197 -4.43 -6.68 -1.77
CA GLU A 197 -4.49 -8.10 -2.06
C GLU A 197 -3.32 -8.81 -1.40
N VAL A 198 -3.58 -9.97 -0.81
CA VAL A 198 -2.55 -10.81 -0.20
C VAL A 198 -1.89 -11.65 -1.28
N GLN A 199 -0.61 -11.41 -1.54
CA GLN A 199 0.24 -12.28 -2.37
C GLN A 199 0.96 -13.32 -1.50
N LYS A 200 1.37 -12.91 -0.31
CA LYS A 200 1.96 -13.76 0.72
C LYS A 200 1.73 -13.13 2.10
N LEU A 201 1.33 -13.95 3.06
CA LEU A 201 1.15 -13.50 4.43
C LEU A 201 1.58 -14.61 5.39
N PHE A 202 2.58 -14.32 6.21
CA PHE A 202 3.12 -15.23 7.21
C PHE A 202 2.92 -14.67 8.61
N PHE A 203 2.17 -15.37 9.44
CA PHE A 203 1.95 -15.03 10.83
C PHE A 203 3.01 -15.71 11.71
N GLY A 204 4.04 -14.95 12.10
CA GLY A 204 5.06 -15.36 13.07
C GLY A 204 4.86 -14.71 14.42
N LYS A 205 5.66 -15.10 15.43
CA LYS A 205 5.61 -14.52 16.79
C LYS A 205 5.84 -13.00 16.84
N GLU A 206 6.43 -12.43 15.79
CA GLU A 206 6.80 -11.01 15.69
C GLU A 206 5.92 -10.21 14.73
N PHE A 207 4.80 -10.78 14.25
CA PHE A 207 3.90 -10.08 13.35
C PHE A 207 3.18 -8.93 14.09
N LYS A 208 3.80 -7.75 14.11
CA LYS A 208 3.29 -6.53 14.75
C LYS A 208 2.71 -5.54 13.74
N LEU A 209 2.21 -6.00 12.59
CA LEU A 209 1.73 -5.10 11.53
C LEU A 209 0.53 -4.26 11.93
N LEU A 210 -0.22 -4.70 12.93
CA LEU A 210 -1.43 -4.04 13.35
C LEU A 210 -1.42 -3.92 14.87
N LYS A 211 -1.11 -2.76 15.39
CA LYS A 211 -1.73 -2.37 16.65
C LYS A 211 -3.20 -2.16 16.33
N PHE A 212 -4.04 -3.16 16.61
CA PHE A 212 -5.47 -2.90 16.70
C PHE A 212 -5.66 -1.79 17.73
N PRO A 213 -6.42 -0.71 17.40
CA PRO A 213 -6.81 0.23 18.44
C PRO A 213 -7.40 -0.59 19.58
N GLN A 214 -6.80 -0.52 20.75
CA GLN A 214 -7.40 -1.01 21.98
C GLN A 214 -8.49 -0.01 22.33
N GLU A 215 -9.57 0.06 21.53
CA GLU A 215 -10.80 0.61 22.06
C GLU A 215 -11.15 -0.27 23.26
N LYS A 216 -11.10 0.31 24.41
CA LYS A 216 -11.71 -0.27 25.61
C LYS A 216 -13.16 -0.54 25.23
N ILE A 217 -13.45 -1.79 24.89
CA ILE A 217 -14.83 -2.28 24.89
C ILE A 217 -15.27 -2.03 26.33
N SER A 218 -16.07 -1.01 26.53
CA SER A 218 -16.62 -0.75 27.86
C SER A 218 -17.42 -1.99 28.21
N ASN A 219 -17.08 -2.65 29.31
CA ASN A 219 -17.77 -3.82 29.82
C ASN A 219 -19.27 -3.61 30.06
N SER A 220 -19.79 -2.39 29.87
CA SER A 220 -21.19 -2.05 30.02
C SER A 220 -22.12 -2.63 28.95
N MET A 221 -21.60 -3.18 27.85
CA MET A 221 -22.43 -3.77 26.81
C MET A 221 -22.72 -5.26 27.03
N PHE A 222 -22.07 -5.91 27.98
CA PHE A 222 -22.23 -7.33 28.29
C PHE A 222 -23.03 -7.59 29.58
N GLU A 223 -23.42 -6.56 30.32
CA GLU A 223 -24.16 -6.72 31.59
C GLU A 223 -25.67 -6.90 31.43
N GLU A 224 -26.23 -6.80 30.22
CA GLU A 224 -27.67 -6.94 29.97
C GLU A 224 -28.07 -8.16 29.13
N MET A 225 -27.29 -9.22 29.11
CA MET A 225 -27.75 -10.49 28.52
C MET A 225 -28.33 -11.39 29.63
N PRO A 226 -29.63 -11.73 29.60
CA PRO A 226 -30.18 -12.66 30.59
C PRO A 226 -29.53 -14.04 30.43
N ASN A 227 -29.04 -14.58 31.56
CA ASN A 227 -28.55 -15.96 31.66
C ASN A 227 -29.71 -16.95 31.54
N GLU A 228 -30.15 -17.27 30.34
CA GLU A 228 -30.97 -18.47 30.11
C GLU A 228 -30.08 -19.60 29.58
N ILE A 229 -29.60 -20.41 30.53
CA ILE A 229 -29.02 -21.69 30.21
C ILE A 229 -30.21 -22.68 30.05
N ILE A 230 -30.49 -23.04 28.81
CA ILE A 230 -31.44 -24.14 28.53
C ILE A 230 -30.72 -25.47 28.77
N GLU A 231 -30.91 -26.06 29.94
CA GLU A 231 -30.57 -27.46 30.17
C GLU A 231 -31.51 -28.34 29.37
N SER A 232 -31.03 -29.01 28.33
CA SER A 232 -31.75 -30.10 27.67
C SER A 232 -31.72 -31.33 28.57
N LYS A 233 -32.83 -31.66 29.18
CA LYS A 233 -33.04 -32.97 29.83
C LYS A 233 -33.02 -34.06 28.76
N SER A 234 -32.04 -34.96 28.88
CA SER A 234 -32.05 -36.28 28.22
C SER A 234 -33.08 -37.16 28.87
N THR A 235 -33.99 -37.68 28.08
CA THR A 235 -34.69 -38.95 28.28
C THR A 235 -34.43 -39.83 27.09
#